data_c7d7fe2d24bbafa500c0b64546aead86
#
_entry.id   c7d7fe2d24bbafa500c0b64546aead86
#
_cell.length_a   1.000
_cell.length_b   1.000
_cell.length_c   1.000
_cell.angle_alpha   90.00
_cell.angle_beta   90.00
_cell.angle_gamma   90.00
#
_symmetry.space_group_name_H-M   'P 1'
#
loop_
_entity.id
_entity.type
_entity.pdbx_description
1 polymer ?
#
loop_
_entity_poly.entity_id
_entity_poly.type
_entity_poly.pdbx_seq_one_letter_code
_entity_poly.pdbx_strand_id
1 'polypeptide(L)' 'MFYPRYYRIYKRMREKKIKASYLAAYVGISPAVLSKKLNGRTPWRLDECYSVLDALEVDRRELVRYFPPENVEVEICLQ' A
#
# COMPACT_ATOMS: atom_id res chain seq x y z
N MET A 1 2.31 12.07 19.28
CA MET A 1 3.05 11.76 18.07
C MET A 1 2.12 11.38 16.93
N PHE A 2 2.40 11.87 15.76
CA PHE A 2 1.56 11.61 14.60
C PHE A 2 2.11 10.42 13.81
N TYR A 3 1.23 9.46 13.50
CA TYR A 3 1.59 8.34 12.65
C TYR A 3 0.81 8.45 11.35
N PRO A 4 1.48 8.36 10.19
CA PRO A 4 0.76 8.35 8.93
C PRO A 4 -0.15 7.12 8.86
N ARG A 5 -1.22 7.25 8.08
CA ARG A 5 -2.22 6.18 7.97
C ARG A 5 -1.62 4.84 7.57
N TYR A 6 -0.61 4.89 6.73
CA TYR A 6 0.01 3.67 6.21
C TYR A 6 1.40 3.46 6.81
N TYR A 7 1.56 3.78 8.10
CA TYR A 7 2.87 3.69 8.71
C TYR A 7 3.43 2.26 8.69
N ARG A 8 2.55 1.25 8.68
CA ARG A 8 3.01 -0.14 8.64
C ARG A 8 3.71 -0.43 7.31
N ILE A 9 3.23 0.17 6.22
CA ILE A 9 3.88 0.03 4.92
C ILE A 9 5.25 0.68 4.95
N TYR A 10 5.35 1.90 5.48
CA TYR A 10 6.63 2.59 5.59
C TYR A 10 7.61 1.80 6.45
N LYS A 11 7.12 1.28 7.56
CA LYS A 11 7.97 0.50 8.47
C LYS A 11 8.51 -0.74 7.78
N ARG A 12 7.63 -1.45 7.07
CA ARG A 12 8.04 -2.68 6.39
C ARG A 12 9.03 -2.38 5.26
N MET A 13 8.80 -1.29 4.54
CA MET A 13 9.74 -0.87 3.50
C MET A 13 11.13 -0.64 4.08
N ARG A 14 11.18 0.01 5.23
CA ARG A 14 12.44 0.27 5.91
C ARG A 14 13.11 -1.04 6.35
N GLU A 15 12.33 -1.95 6.91
CA GLU A 15 12.85 -3.24 7.35
C GLU A 15 13.42 -4.05 6.19
N LYS A 16 12.76 -3.99 5.04
CA LYS A 16 13.18 -4.73 3.85
C LYS A 16 14.12 -3.93 2.97
N LYS A 17 14.40 -2.68 3.34
CA LYS A 17 15.24 -1.79 2.54
C LYS A 17 14.71 -1.61 1.13
N ILE A 18 13.40 -1.44 1.02
CA ILE A 18 12.72 -1.27 -0.26
C ILE A 18 12.47 0.21 -0.49
N LYS A 19 12.90 0.70 -1.65
CA LYS A 19 12.71 2.10 -2.00
C LYS A 19 11.32 2.31 -2.61
N ALA A 20 10.80 3.53 -2.45
CA ALA A 20 9.51 3.88 -3.00
C ALA A 20 9.45 3.67 -4.51
N SER A 21 10.53 3.99 -5.21
CA SER A 21 10.57 3.81 -6.66
C SER A 21 10.42 2.33 -7.05
N TYR A 22 11.05 1.44 -6.28
CA TYR A 22 10.91 0.02 -6.53
C TYR A 22 9.47 -0.45 -6.28
N LEU A 23 8.89 0.01 -5.17
CA LEU A 23 7.53 -0.38 -4.85
C LEU A 23 6.55 0.11 -5.91
N ALA A 24 6.70 1.35 -6.36
CA ALA A 24 5.84 1.91 -7.40
C ALA A 24 5.93 1.09 -8.69
N ALA A 25 7.16 0.74 -9.09
CA ALA A 25 7.36 -0.07 -10.28
C ALA A 25 6.73 -1.44 -10.14
N TYR A 26 6.84 -2.04 -8.96
CA TYR A 26 6.25 -3.35 -8.71
C TYR A 26 4.73 -3.31 -8.85
N VAL A 27 4.12 -2.26 -8.32
CA VAL A 27 2.67 -2.10 -8.38
C VAL A 27 2.21 -1.68 -9.77
N GLY A 28 3.08 -1.02 -10.54
CA GLY A 28 2.75 -0.56 -11.88
C GLY A 28 2.21 0.86 -11.90
N ILE A 29 2.63 1.68 -10.95
CA ILE A 29 2.23 3.09 -10.89
C ILE A 29 3.48 3.95 -10.78
N SER A 30 3.30 5.26 -11.01
CA SER A 30 4.42 6.17 -10.88
C SER A 30 4.71 6.47 -9.41
N PRO A 31 5.95 6.87 -9.08
CA PRO A 31 6.25 7.25 -7.70
C PRO A 31 5.37 8.38 -7.17
N ALA A 32 4.98 9.31 -8.05
CA ALA A 32 4.10 10.41 -7.64
C ALA A 32 2.73 9.87 -7.23
N VAL A 33 2.19 8.92 -8.01
CA VAL A 33 0.90 8.32 -7.69
C VAL A 33 1.00 7.50 -6.40
N LEU A 34 2.10 6.78 -6.23
CA LEU A 34 2.30 6.03 -4.99
C LEU A 34 2.30 6.96 -3.79
N SER A 35 2.96 8.10 -3.89
CA SER A 35 3.00 9.07 -2.80
C SER A 35 1.59 9.56 -2.46
N LYS A 36 0.79 9.85 -3.47
CA LYS A 36 -0.59 10.30 -3.23
C LYS A 36 -1.40 9.22 -2.52
N LYS A 37 -1.24 7.97 -2.92
CA LYS A 37 -1.97 6.88 -2.29
C LYS A 37 -1.52 6.67 -0.85
N LEU A 38 -0.23 6.76 -0.59
CA LEU A 38 0.30 6.60 0.76
C LEU A 38 -0.08 7.76 1.67
N ASN A 39 -0.38 8.93 1.09
CA ASN A 39 -0.83 10.08 1.87
C ASN A 39 -2.35 10.13 2.01
N GLY A 40 -3.05 9.14 1.50
CA GLY A 40 -4.49 9.07 1.64
C GLY A 40 -5.26 9.97 0.69
N ARG A 41 -4.61 10.54 -0.31
CA ARG A 41 -5.26 11.44 -1.26
C ARG A 41 -5.98 10.69 -2.37
N THR A 42 -5.51 9.49 -2.68
CA THR A 42 -6.08 8.67 -3.74
C THR A 42 -6.36 7.29 -3.15
N PRO A 43 -7.54 6.73 -3.36
CA PRO A 43 -7.84 5.40 -2.79
C PRO A 43 -7.01 4.31 -3.47
N TRP A 44 -6.83 3.23 -2.72
CA TRP A 44 -6.15 2.04 -3.23
C TRP A 44 -7.14 1.12 -3.91
N ARG A 45 -6.71 0.51 -5.00
CA ARG A 45 -7.47 -0.59 -5.60
C ARG A 45 -7.02 -1.88 -4.94
N LEU A 46 -7.91 -2.86 -4.89
CA LEU A 46 -7.61 -4.11 -4.21
C LEU A 46 -6.41 -4.83 -4.83
N ASP A 47 -6.33 -4.86 -6.16
CA ASP A 47 -5.20 -5.49 -6.83
C ASP A 47 -3.89 -4.78 -6.51
N GLU A 48 -3.94 -3.47 -6.36
CA GLU A 48 -2.75 -2.71 -5.96
C GLU A 48 -2.32 -3.07 -4.55
N CYS A 49 -3.30 -3.24 -3.65
CA CYS A 49 -3.01 -3.63 -2.28
C CYS A 49 -2.28 -4.96 -2.23
N TYR A 50 -2.77 -5.93 -2.98
CA TYR A 50 -2.11 -7.23 -3.02
C TYR A 50 -0.71 -7.14 -3.61
N SER A 51 -0.53 -6.32 -4.63
CA SER A 51 0.81 -6.11 -5.20
C SER A 51 1.78 -5.53 -4.18
N VAL A 52 1.30 -4.57 -3.39
CA VAL A 52 2.13 -3.98 -2.33
C VAL A 52 2.52 -5.04 -1.31
N LEU A 53 1.55 -5.84 -0.87
CA LEU A 53 1.84 -6.88 0.10
C LEU A 53 2.85 -7.89 -0.45
N ASP A 54 2.70 -8.27 -1.72
CA ASP A 54 3.64 -9.19 -2.34
C ASP A 54 5.05 -8.58 -2.38
N ALA A 55 5.16 -7.31 -2.75
CA ALA A 55 6.46 -6.65 -2.83
C ALA A 55 7.12 -6.57 -1.46
N LEU A 56 6.33 -6.40 -0.41
CA LEU A 56 6.84 -6.30 0.95
C LEU A 56 6.98 -7.66 1.62
N GLU A 57 6.63 -8.74 0.90
CA GLU A 57 6.69 -10.11 1.42
C GLU A 57 5.82 -10.27 2.65
N VAL A 58 4.62 -9.70 2.59
CA VAL A 58 3.64 -9.78 3.66
C VAL A 58 2.50 -10.69 3.22
N ASP A 59 2.04 -11.54 4.12
CA ASP A 59 0.92 -12.43 3.84
C ASP A 59 -0.32 -11.62 3.49
N ARG A 60 -1.08 -12.07 2.49
CA ARG A 60 -2.29 -11.38 2.06
C ARG A 60 -3.34 -11.30 3.16
N ARG A 61 -3.27 -12.18 4.14
CA ARG A 61 -4.19 -12.14 5.27
C ARG A 61 -3.96 -10.92 6.16
N GLU A 62 -2.84 -10.22 5.98
CA GLU A 62 -2.55 -8.99 6.71
C GLU A 62 -3.14 -7.76 6.03
N LEU A 63 -3.94 -7.93 4.98
CA LEU A 63 -4.45 -6.82 4.18
C LEU A 63 -5.09 -5.73 5.03
N VAL A 64 -5.97 -6.11 5.95
CA VAL A 64 -6.71 -5.14 6.75
C VAL A 64 -5.78 -4.33 7.64
N ARG A 65 -4.70 -4.92 8.10
CA ARG A 65 -3.74 -4.22 8.96
C ARG A 65 -2.95 -3.17 8.19
N TYR A 66 -2.63 -3.46 6.93
CA TYR A 66 -1.83 -2.55 6.12
C TYR A 66 -2.67 -1.53 5.38
N PHE A 67 -3.90 -1.89 5.05
CA PHE A 67 -4.81 -1.04 4.28
C PHE A 67 -6.15 -0.95 4.99
N PRO A 68 -6.37 0.09 5.83
CA PRO A 68 -7.66 0.27 6.49
C PRO A 68 -8.79 0.31 5.46
N PRO A 69 -9.89 -0.40 5.68
CA PRO A 69 -10.95 -0.57 4.67
C PRO A 69 -11.51 0.74 4.11
N GLU A 70 -11.57 1.78 4.90
CA GLU A 70 -12.14 3.05 4.45
C GLU A 70 -11.33 3.73 3.35
N ASN A 71 -10.12 3.21 3.06
CA ASN A 71 -9.26 3.78 2.03
C ASN A 71 -9.13 2.89 0.81
N VAL A 72 -9.94 1.83 0.72
CA VAL A 72 -9.93 0.90 -0.40
C VAL A 72 -11.28 1.00 -1.10
N GLU A 73 -11.26 0.99 -2.45
CA GLU A 73 -12.50 1.07 -3.22
C GLU A 73 -13.37 -0.15 -2.93
N VAL A 74 -14.60 0.11 -2.52
CA VAL A 74 -15.51 -0.94 -2.07
C VAL A 74 -15.88 -1.89 -3.19
N GLU A 75 -16.13 -1.37 -4.38
CA GLU A 75 -16.56 -2.21 -5.49
C GLU A 75 -15.51 -3.26 -5.87
N ILE A 76 -14.24 -2.97 -5.58
CA ILE A 76 -13.19 -3.96 -5.83
C ILE A 76 -13.32 -5.13 -4.88
N CYS A 77 -13.74 -4.85 -3.65
CA CYS A 77 -13.88 -5.89 -2.64
C CYS A 77 -15.02 -6.84 -2.93
N LEU A 78 -15.93 -6.45 -3.80
CA LEU A 78 -17.09 -7.27 -4.14
C LEU A 78 -16.81 -8.25 -5.27
N GLN A 79 -15.64 -8.19 -5.86
CA GLN A 79 -15.30 -9.06 -7.00
C GLN A 79 -15.02 -10.50 -6.62
#